data_f1ee2379fc5cafce9fd15795acf397dc
#
_entry.id   f1ee2379fc5cafce9fd15795acf397dc
#
_cell.length_a   1.000
_cell.length_b   1.000
_cell.length_c   1.000
_cell.angle_alpha   90.00
_cell.angle_beta   90.00
_cell.angle_gamma   90.00
#
_symmetry.space_group_name_H-M   'P 1'
#
loop_
_entity.id
_entity.type
_entity.pdbx_description
1 polymer ?
#
loop_
_entity_poly.entity_id
_entity_poly.type
_entity_poly.pdbx_seq_one_letter_code
_entity_poly.pdbx_strand_id
1 'polypeptide(L)'
;ADQALTGPATIIIGGIADGMMSVWVPVVVVCVATLSAFGFANGWNFADIDFFALGLYGVGIAAVGMLSTLGITLATDAYGPIADNAGGNAEMSGLDPIVRERTDALDSLGNTTAATGKGFAIGSAALTALALMAAYVEEVRIGFERWGDEVVEVVEGAEFIKASNGFVVSRYTDADGVEKSASWMAMPAATSVEGVKGPWADLSFKDGPVAVTEGLIEYKKGEDGKIAFDAKGRPVGAVFAATGAPLVSVETAKLPDFGNYYNFSV
;
A
#
# COMPACT_ATOMS: atom_id res chain seq x y z
N ALA A 1 6.44 -24.54 34.30
CA ALA A 1 6.35 -25.55 35.37
C ALA A 1 5.44 -25.06 36.49
N ASP A 2 5.61 -23.88 37.06
CA ASP A 2 4.88 -23.38 38.22
C ASP A 2 3.37 -23.22 37.98
N GLN A 3 2.99 -22.87 36.77
CA GLN A 3 1.57 -22.74 36.37
C GLN A 3 0.83 -24.10 36.31
N ALA A 4 1.56 -25.21 36.16
CA ALA A 4 0.99 -26.54 36.14
C ALA A 4 0.46 -26.97 37.53
N LEU A 5 0.98 -26.37 38.60
CA LEU A 5 0.58 -26.64 39.97
C LEU A 5 -0.85 -26.13 40.28
N THR A 6 -1.32 -25.14 39.54
CA THR A 6 -2.62 -24.50 39.77
C THR A 6 -3.74 -24.98 38.83
N GLY A 7 -3.43 -25.89 37.91
CA GLY A 7 -4.40 -26.60 37.09
C GLY A 7 -4.34 -26.27 35.58
N PRO A 8 -5.14 -26.95 34.75
CA PRO A 8 -5.08 -26.84 33.29
C PRO A 8 -5.40 -25.42 32.75
N ALA A 9 -6.32 -24.73 33.41
CA ALA A 9 -6.74 -23.38 32.96
C ALA A 9 -5.58 -22.37 33.02
N THR A 10 -4.77 -22.41 34.08
CA THR A 10 -3.64 -21.53 34.26
C THR A 10 -2.48 -21.85 33.28
N ILE A 11 -2.33 -23.12 32.89
CA ILE A 11 -1.37 -23.51 31.85
C ILE A 11 -1.79 -22.90 30.50
N ILE A 12 -3.07 -22.98 30.13
CA ILE A 12 -3.60 -22.45 28.87
C ILE A 12 -3.44 -20.93 28.84
N ILE A 13 -3.88 -20.25 29.90
CA ILE A 13 -3.78 -18.78 29.98
C ILE A 13 -2.30 -18.33 29.95
N GLY A 14 -1.44 -19.01 30.69
CA GLY A 14 -0.01 -18.71 30.69
C GLY A 14 0.64 -18.93 29.32
N GLY A 15 0.31 -20.04 28.66
CA GLY A 15 0.82 -20.31 27.31
C GLY A 15 0.39 -19.28 26.28
N ILE A 16 -0.88 -18.81 26.35
CA ILE A 16 -1.37 -17.72 25.50
C ILE A 16 -0.61 -16.41 25.81
N ALA A 17 -0.44 -16.08 27.09
CA ALA A 17 0.27 -14.87 27.50
C ALA A 17 1.74 -14.89 27.03
N ASP A 18 2.45 -16.00 27.22
CA ASP A 18 3.82 -16.16 26.76
C ASP A 18 3.91 -16.08 25.22
N GLY A 19 2.95 -16.68 24.51
CA GLY A 19 2.83 -16.60 23.05
C GLY A 19 2.63 -15.15 22.57
N MET A 20 1.77 -14.39 23.21
CA MET A 20 1.57 -12.97 22.90
C MET A 20 2.80 -12.12 23.21
N MET A 21 3.46 -12.38 24.33
CA MET A 21 4.68 -11.69 24.71
C MET A 21 5.85 -11.98 23.76
N SER A 22 5.89 -13.14 23.11
CA SER A 22 6.98 -13.48 22.17
C SER A 22 6.90 -12.74 20.84
N VAL A 23 5.72 -12.20 20.48
CA VAL A 23 5.49 -11.59 19.16
C VAL A 23 5.98 -10.14 19.08
N TRP A 24 6.05 -9.42 20.20
CA TRP A 24 6.33 -7.98 20.14
C TRP A 24 7.71 -7.64 19.56
N VAL A 25 8.76 -8.43 19.88
CA VAL A 25 10.12 -8.19 19.36
C VAL A 25 10.18 -8.35 17.84
N PRO A 26 9.70 -9.45 17.22
CA PRO A 26 9.60 -9.56 15.77
C PRO A 26 8.81 -8.43 15.12
N VAL A 27 7.69 -8.01 15.71
CA VAL A 27 6.87 -6.91 15.18
C VAL A 27 7.65 -5.60 15.15
N VAL A 28 8.32 -5.23 16.24
CA VAL A 28 9.12 -4.01 16.28
C VAL A 28 10.26 -4.07 15.26
N VAL A 29 10.96 -5.21 15.15
CA VAL A 29 12.04 -5.38 14.17
C VAL A 29 11.52 -5.22 12.73
N VAL A 30 10.39 -5.83 12.41
CA VAL A 30 9.76 -5.71 11.07
C VAL A 30 9.34 -4.27 10.80
N CYS A 31 8.73 -3.58 11.76
CA CYS A 31 8.37 -2.16 11.61
C CYS A 31 9.59 -1.28 11.33
N VAL A 32 10.65 -1.44 12.12
CA VAL A 32 11.90 -0.67 11.93
C VAL A 32 12.54 -0.99 10.57
N ALA A 33 12.61 -2.27 10.21
CA ALA A 33 13.17 -2.69 8.92
C ALA A 33 12.35 -2.13 7.74
N THR A 34 11.03 -2.17 7.82
CA THR A 34 10.14 -1.63 6.78
C THR A 34 10.32 -0.13 6.61
N LEU A 35 10.28 0.64 7.71
CA LEU A 35 10.49 2.08 7.68
C LEU A 35 11.87 2.46 7.17
N SER A 36 12.90 1.70 7.55
CA SER A 36 14.27 1.93 7.08
C SER A 36 14.40 1.63 5.58
N ALA A 37 13.87 0.49 5.11
CA ALA A 37 13.91 0.13 3.70
C ALA A 37 13.16 1.15 2.84
N PHE A 38 12.00 1.59 3.29
CA PHE A 38 11.23 2.65 2.66
C PHE A 38 12.02 3.97 2.63
N GLY A 39 12.55 4.42 3.78
CA GLY A 39 13.28 5.68 3.90
C GLY A 39 14.56 5.71 3.07
N PHE A 40 15.34 4.64 3.05
CA PHE A 40 16.54 4.57 2.22
C PHE A 40 16.24 4.62 0.73
N ALA A 41 15.17 3.97 0.29
CA ALA A 41 14.81 3.95 -1.12
C ALA A 41 14.25 5.29 -1.60
N ASN A 42 13.45 5.98 -0.78
CA ASN A 42 12.81 7.25 -1.16
C ASN A 42 13.58 8.51 -0.72
N GLY A 43 14.79 8.36 -0.20
CA GLY A 43 15.59 9.49 0.31
C GLY A 43 14.96 10.20 1.52
N TRP A 44 14.16 9.48 2.33
CA TRP A 44 13.42 9.99 3.50
C TRP A 44 12.36 11.04 3.16
N ASN A 45 11.89 11.07 1.92
CA ASN A 45 10.81 11.96 1.47
C ASN A 45 9.46 11.24 1.55
N PHE A 46 8.78 11.33 2.69
CA PHE A 46 7.50 10.64 2.95
C PHE A 46 6.27 11.40 2.43
N ALA A 47 6.41 12.64 2.01
CA ALA A 47 5.29 13.50 1.66
C ALA A 47 4.96 13.48 0.16
N ASP A 48 5.87 13.06 -0.69
CA ASP A 48 5.73 13.11 -2.13
C ASP A 48 5.33 11.74 -2.70
N ILE A 49 4.29 11.71 -3.54
CA ILE A 49 3.75 10.46 -4.07
C ILE A 49 4.71 9.77 -5.04
N ASP A 50 5.49 10.55 -5.80
CA ASP A 50 6.50 9.99 -6.72
C ASP A 50 7.60 9.25 -5.94
N PHE A 51 8.01 9.79 -4.79
CA PHE A 51 8.97 9.14 -3.89
C PHE A 51 8.34 8.03 -3.05
N PHE A 52 7.01 8.06 -2.85
CA PHE A 52 6.30 7.01 -2.13
C PHE A 52 6.37 5.67 -2.86
N ALA A 53 6.14 5.65 -4.18
CA ALA A 53 6.28 4.45 -5.00
C ALA A 53 7.70 3.87 -4.93
N LEU A 54 8.73 4.72 -4.94
CA LEU A 54 10.12 4.31 -4.79
C LEU A 54 10.40 3.71 -3.41
N GLY A 55 9.82 4.29 -2.34
CA GLY A 55 9.89 3.74 -0.98
C GLY A 55 9.29 2.34 -0.89
N LEU A 56 8.13 2.14 -1.51
CA LEU A 56 7.48 0.82 -1.54
C LEU A 56 8.27 -0.20 -2.36
N TYR A 57 8.93 0.23 -3.44
CA TYR A 57 9.89 -0.61 -4.16
C TYR A 57 11.03 -1.06 -3.24
N GLY A 58 11.57 -0.18 -2.40
CA GLY A 58 12.57 -0.51 -1.39
C GLY A 58 12.10 -1.58 -0.39
N VAL A 59 10.84 -1.51 0.03
CA VAL A 59 10.22 -2.56 0.88
C VAL A 59 10.15 -3.89 0.13
N GLY A 60 9.83 -3.87 -1.16
CA GLY A 60 9.85 -5.07 -2.01
C GLY A 60 11.23 -5.71 -2.11
N ILE A 61 12.28 -4.90 -2.29
CA ILE A 61 13.67 -5.38 -2.30
C ILE A 61 14.08 -5.96 -0.94
N ALA A 62 13.64 -5.36 0.17
CA ALA A 62 13.88 -5.90 1.51
C ALA A 62 13.20 -7.27 1.70
N ALA A 63 11.98 -7.45 1.18
CA ALA A 63 11.30 -8.75 1.17
C ALA A 63 12.09 -9.81 0.40
N VAL A 64 12.60 -9.49 -0.79
CA VAL A 64 13.46 -10.38 -1.59
C VAL A 64 14.75 -10.71 -0.83
N GLY A 65 15.37 -9.71 -0.21
CA GLY A 65 16.58 -9.91 0.61
C GLY A 65 16.33 -10.86 1.78
N MET A 66 15.22 -10.72 2.47
CA MET A 66 14.81 -11.62 3.55
C MET A 66 14.55 -13.04 3.01
N LEU A 67 13.85 -13.18 1.89
CA LEU A 67 13.54 -14.46 1.28
C LEU A 67 14.76 -15.15 0.66
N SER A 68 15.88 -14.47 0.48
CA SER A 68 17.11 -15.10 -0.04
C SER A 68 17.62 -16.23 0.86
N THR A 69 17.29 -16.22 2.14
CA THR A 69 17.64 -17.27 3.12
C THR A 69 16.54 -18.32 3.31
N LEU A 70 15.46 -18.28 2.51
CA LEU A 70 14.30 -19.17 2.67
C LEU A 70 14.65 -20.64 2.67
N GLY A 71 15.54 -21.07 1.77
CA GLY A 71 15.95 -22.48 1.66
C GLY A 71 16.57 -23.01 2.96
N ILE A 72 17.43 -22.23 3.58
CA ILE A 72 18.07 -22.58 4.87
C ILE A 72 17.03 -22.58 5.98
N THR A 73 16.15 -21.59 6.02
CA THR A 73 15.09 -21.47 7.03
C THR A 73 14.13 -22.66 6.98
N LEU A 74 13.71 -23.07 5.78
CA LEU A 74 12.87 -24.27 5.61
C LEU A 74 13.58 -25.56 5.97
N ALA A 75 14.88 -25.67 5.68
CA ALA A 75 15.67 -26.84 6.07
C ALA A 75 15.76 -26.95 7.61
N THR A 76 15.93 -25.84 8.32
CA THR A 76 15.95 -25.84 9.79
C THR A 76 14.57 -26.13 10.38
N ASP A 77 13.49 -25.69 9.74
CA ASP A 77 12.12 -26.00 10.16
C ASP A 77 11.80 -27.48 10.00
N ALA A 78 12.21 -28.09 8.87
CA ALA A 78 12.06 -29.53 8.62
C ALA A 78 12.88 -30.41 9.58
N TYR A 79 13.95 -29.90 10.16
CA TYR A 79 14.78 -30.61 11.13
C TYR A 79 14.02 -31.00 12.39
N GLY A 80 13.11 -30.15 12.91
CA GLY A 80 12.34 -30.41 14.14
C GLY A 80 11.59 -31.73 14.09
N PRO A 81 10.68 -31.96 13.12
CA PRO A 81 9.94 -33.23 12.99
C PRO A 81 10.85 -34.45 12.80
N ILE A 82 12.02 -34.29 12.21
CA ILE A 82 13.00 -35.38 12.07
C ILE A 82 13.57 -35.77 13.43
N ALA A 83 13.97 -34.77 14.24
CA ALA A 83 14.53 -34.99 15.58
C ALA A 83 13.48 -35.60 16.52
N ASP A 84 12.24 -35.11 16.50
CA ASP A 84 11.11 -35.63 17.28
C ASP A 84 10.84 -37.11 16.94
N ASN A 85 10.72 -37.45 15.65
CA ASN A 85 10.55 -38.84 15.22
C ASN A 85 11.74 -39.73 15.60
N ALA A 86 12.96 -39.22 15.54
CA ALA A 86 14.14 -39.97 15.99
C ALA A 86 14.08 -40.31 17.47
N GLY A 87 13.63 -39.37 18.31
CA GLY A 87 13.37 -39.59 19.72
C GLY A 87 12.29 -40.64 19.99
N GLY A 88 11.16 -40.55 19.27
CA GLY A 88 10.11 -41.56 19.36
C GLY A 88 10.59 -42.97 18.98
N ASN A 89 11.37 -43.08 17.92
CA ASN A 89 11.93 -44.36 17.48
C ASN A 89 12.94 -44.93 18.52
N ALA A 90 13.77 -44.09 19.12
CA ALA A 90 14.70 -44.51 20.17
C ALA A 90 13.97 -45.07 21.37
N GLU A 91 12.87 -44.43 21.80
CA GLU A 91 12.08 -44.86 22.94
C GLU A 91 11.31 -46.17 22.63
N MET A 92 10.61 -46.24 21.49
CA MET A 92 9.82 -47.42 21.11
C MET A 92 10.72 -48.66 20.85
N SER A 93 11.95 -48.47 20.42
CA SER A 93 12.89 -49.57 20.17
C SER A 93 13.59 -50.03 21.43
N GLY A 94 13.39 -49.38 22.58
CA GLY A 94 14.03 -49.76 23.86
C GLY A 94 15.53 -49.57 23.84
N LEU A 95 16.04 -48.57 23.11
CA LEU A 95 17.46 -48.23 23.05
C LEU A 95 17.98 -47.72 24.39
N ASP A 96 19.33 -47.72 24.55
CA ASP A 96 19.97 -47.18 25.75
C ASP A 96 19.47 -45.77 26.06
N PRO A 97 19.12 -45.44 27.33
CA PRO A 97 18.63 -44.15 27.75
C PRO A 97 19.46 -42.96 27.28
N ILE A 98 20.76 -43.13 27.11
CA ILE A 98 21.63 -42.08 26.57
C ILE A 98 21.30 -41.67 25.15
N VAL A 99 20.69 -42.57 24.33
CA VAL A 99 20.24 -42.27 22.97
C VAL A 99 19.04 -41.36 23.03
N ARG A 100 18.11 -41.66 23.92
CA ARG A 100 16.91 -40.81 24.15
C ARG A 100 17.29 -39.40 24.62
N GLU A 101 18.21 -39.31 25.58
CA GLU A 101 18.68 -38.01 26.07
C GLU A 101 19.28 -37.14 24.96
N ARG A 102 20.06 -37.75 24.05
CA ARG A 102 20.62 -37.05 22.87
C ARG A 102 19.56 -36.63 21.87
N THR A 103 18.56 -37.48 21.60
CA THR A 103 17.47 -37.14 20.66
C THR A 103 16.58 -36.06 21.25
N ASP A 104 16.31 -36.05 22.55
CA ASP A 104 15.56 -35.01 23.24
C ASP A 104 16.27 -33.64 23.16
N ALA A 105 17.61 -33.62 23.32
CA ALA A 105 18.37 -32.41 23.12
C ALA A 105 18.29 -31.86 21.70
N LEU A 106 18.29 -32.75 20.69
CA LEU A 106 18.13 -32.39 19.29
C LEU A 106 16.69 -31.90 19.00
N ASP A 107 15.67 -32.53 19.59
CA ASP A 107 14.28 -32.10 19.46
C ASP A 107 14.07 -30.71 20.07
N SER A 108 14.62 -30.46 21.26
CA SER A 108 14.57 -29.14 21.89
C SER A 108 15.17 -28.04 21.00
N LEU A 109 16.26 -28.35 20.29
CA LEU A 109 16.86 -27.44 19.29
C LEU A 109 15.95 -27.25 18.09
N GLY A 110 15.27 -28.31 17.60
CA GLY A 110 14.29 -28.27 16.53
C GLY A 110 13.11 -27.36 16.85
N ASN A 111 12.57 -27.47 18.05
CA ASN A 111 11.48 -26.61 18.52
C ASN A 111 11.88 -25.12 18.59
N THR A 112 13.12 -24.83 18.98
CA THR A 112 13.65 -23.46 19.01
C THR A 112 13.79 -22.87 17.61
N THR A 113 14.30 -23.67 16.65
CA THR A 113 14.43 -23.24 15.24
C THR A 113 13.09 -23.03 14.57
N ALA A 114 12.09 -23.90 14.84
CA ALA A 114 10.72 -23.72 14.36
C ALA A 114 10.09 -22.42 14.88
N ALA A 115 10.32 -22.07 16.14
CA ALA A 115 9.85 -20.80 16.70
C ALA A 115 10.48 -19.57 15.99
N THR A 116 11.76 -19.64 15.66
CA THR A 116 12.47 -18.59 14.89
C THR A 116 11.92 -18.51 13.46
N GLY A 117 11.64 -19.65 12.81
CA GLY A 117 11.03 -19.73 11.49
C GLY A 117 9.67 -19.04 11.40
N LYS A 118 8.87 -19.04 12.46
CA LYS A 118 7.59 -18.31 12.51
C LYS A 118 7.80 -16.79 12.40
N GLY A 119 8.77 -16.23 13.09
CA GLY A 119 9.12 -14.81 12.98
C GLY A 119 9.54 -14.43 11.56
N PHE A 120 10.34 -15.27 10.92
CA PHE A 120 10.73 -15.12 9.51
C PHE A 120 9.52 -15.15 8.58
N ALA A 121 8.61 -16.12 8.73
CA ALA A 121 7.43 -16.25 7.91
C ALA A 121 6.48 -15.04 8.04
N ILE A 122 6.24 -14.56 9.26
CA ILE A 122 5.41 -13.38 9.51
C ILE A 122 6.04 -12.13 8.90
N GLY A 123 7.35 -11.92 9.11
CA GLY A 123 8.05 -10.75 8.58
C GLY A 123 8.07 -10.72 7.06
N SER A 124 8.39 -11.83 6.40
CA SER A 124 8.41 -11.91 4.94
C SER A 124 7.02 -11.71 4.34
N ALA A 125 5.98 -12.29 4.94
CA ALA A 125 4.60 -12.10 4.51
C ALA A 125 4.15 -10.64 4.64
N ALA A 126 4.48 -9.95 5.74
CA ALA A 126 4.16 -8.55 5.94
C ALA A 126 4.82 -7.64 4.90
N LEU A 127 6.11 -7.81 4.65
CA LEU A 127 6.85 -7.04 3.63
C LEU A 127 6.30 -7.29 2.22
N THR A 128 5.99 -8.55 1.87
CA THR A 128 5.41 -8.91 0.59
C THR A 128 4.02 -8.33 0.41
N ALA A 129 3.18 -8.37 1.44
CA ALA A 129 1.83 -7.77 1.40
C ALA A 129 1.90 -6.25 1.17
N LEU A 130 2.84 -5.55 1.80
CA LEU A 130 3.05 -4.12 1.56
C LEU A 130 3.52 -3.84 0.13
N ALA A 131 4.42 -4.65 -0.42
CA ALA A 131 4.88 -4.52 -1.80
C ALA A 131 3.74 -4.77 -2.80
N LEU A 132 2.88 -5.77 -2.56
CA LEU A 132 1.69 -6.03 -3.38
C LEU A 132 0.65 -4.92 -3.28
N MET A 133 0.47 -4.32 -2.10
CA MET A 133 -0.41 -3.16 -1.93
C MET A 133 0.09 -1.98 -2.77
N ALA A 134 1.41 -1.78 -2.83
CA ALA A 134 2.02 -0.76 -3.68
C ALA A 134 1.72 -0.99 -5.18
N ALA A 135 1.93 -2.22 -5.65
CA ALA A 135 1.63 -2.59 -7.02
C ALA A 135 0.14 -2.40 -7.36
N TYR A 136 -0.75 -2.74 -6.41
CA TYR A 136 -2.18 -2.52 -6.59
C TYR A 136 -2.54 -1.03 -6.72
N VAL A 137 -1.97 -0.16 -5.88
CA VAL A 137 -2.22 1.29 -5.97
C VAL A 137 -1.74 1.84 -7.32
N GLU A 138 -0.58 1.39 -7.80
CA GLU A 138 -0.04 1.81 -9.10
C GLU A 138 -0.92 1.31 -10.27
N GLU A 139 -1.39 0.06 -10.23
CA GLU A 139 -2.32 -0.46 -11.25
C GLU A 139 -3.65 0.32 -11.27
N VAL A 140 -4.17 0.71 -10.11
CA VAL A 140 -5.38 1.54 -10.04
C VAL A 140 -5.12 2.91 -10.68
N ARG A 141 -3.96 3.52 -10.43
CA ARG A 141 -3.56 4.80 -11.03
C ARG A 141 -3.48 4.70 -12.56
N ILE A 142 -2.76 3.70 -13.06
CA ILE A 142 -2.66 3.43 -14.49
C ILE A 142 -4.03 3.13 -15.12
N GLY A 143 -4.89 2.44 -14.37
CA GLY A 143 -6.28 2.18 -14.79
C GLY A 143 -7.08 3.47 -14.98
N PHE A 144 -6.93 4.44 -14.09
CA PHE A 144 -7.56 5.75 -14.25
C PHE A 144 -7.00 6.55 -15.42
N GLU A 145 -5.69 6.49 -15.66
CA GLU A 145 -5.06 7.14 -16.82
C GLU A 145 -5.61 6.56 -18.14
N ARG A 146 -5.62 5.23 -18.28
CA ARG A 146 -6.19 4.55 -19.47
C ARG A 146 -7.68 4.88 -19.68
N TRP A 147 -8.44 4.87 -18.59
CA TRP A 147 -9.86 5.25 -18.68
C TRP A 147 -10.03 6.72 -19.05
N GLY A 148 -9.12 7.59 -18.61
CA GLY A 148 -9.07 9.00 -19.04
C GLY A 148 -8.89 9.13 -20.55
N ASP A 149 -7.95 8.40 -21.13
CA ASP A 149 -7.70 8.40 -22.58
C ASP A 149 -8.93 7.92 -23.36
N GLU A 150 -9.57 6.82 -22.94
CA GLU A 150 -10.81 6.31 -23.56
C GLU A 150 -11.96 7.33 -23.48
N VAL A 151 -12.11 8.02 -22.35
CA VAL A 151 -13.15 9.05 -22.15
C VAL A 151 -12.96 10.24 -23.09
N VAL A 152 -11.72 10.66 -23.30
CA VAL A 152 -11.39 11.77 -24.23
C VAL A 152 -11.75 11.42 -25.68
N GLU A 153 -11.58 10.16 -26.09
CA GLU A 153 -11.94 9.71 -27.44
C GLU A 153 -13.45 9.73 -27.68
N VAL A 154 -14.26 9.45 -26.64
CA VAL A 154 -15.74 9.35 -26.77
C VAL A 154 -16.39 10.73 -26.86
N VAL A 155 -15.84 11.75 -26.20
CA VAL A 155 -16.44 13.11 -26.16
C VAL A 155 -15.53 14.09 -26.90
N GLU A 156 -15.80 14.32 -28.16
CA GLU A 156 -15.01 15.23 -29.00
C GLU A 156 -15.19 16.71 -28.60
N GLY A 157 -14.13 17.49 -28.70
CA GLY A 157 -14.14 18.95 -28.63
C GLY A 157 -14.38 19.56 -27.24
N ALA A 158 -14.56 18.76 -26.20
CA ALA A 158 -14.70 19.25 -24.84
C ALA A 158 -13.34 19.35 -24.15
N GLU A 159 -13.06 20.47 -23.46
CA GLU A 159 -11.84 20.65 -22.66
C GLU A 159 -11.90 19.83 -21.37
N PHE A 160 -13.09 19.79 -20.70
CA PHE A 160 -13.32 18.98 -19.52
C PHE A 160 -14.52 18.06 -19.74
N ILE A 161 -14.39 16.81 -19.28
CA ILE A 161 -15.37 15.74 -19.45
C ILE A 161 -15.66 15.12 -18.09
N LYS A 162 -16.91 15.09 -17.68
CA LYS A 162 -17.37 14.40 -16.48
C LYS A 162 -17.63 12.94 -16.82
N ALA A 163 -16.76 12.04 -16.33
CA ALA A 163 -16.91 10.60 -16.51
C ALA A 163 -17.72 9.96 -15.37
N SER A 164 -17.69 10.55 -14.18
CA SER A 164 -18.52 10.15 -13.03
C SER A 164 -18.71 11.33 -12.07
N ASN A 165 -19.44 11.13 -10.96
CA ASN A 165 -19.59 12.18 -9.95
C ASN A 165 -18.28 12.62 -9.30
N GLY A 166 -17.29 11.75 -9.26
CA GLY A 166 -16.00 12.02 -8.65
C GLY A 166 -14.83 11.99 -9.63
N PHE A 167 -15.07 11.79 -10.92
CA PHE A 167 -13.98 11.65 -11.89
C PHE A 167 -14.22 12.54 -13.12
N VAL A 168 -13.23 13.37 -13.40
CA VAL A 168 -13.19 14.33 -14.51
C VAL A 168 -11.94 14.05 -15.33
N VAL A 169 -12.06 14.12 -16.63
CA VAL A 169 -10.93 14.06 -17.56
C VAL A 169 -10.84 15.39 -18.28
N SER A 170 -9.64 15.88 -18.47
CA SER A 170 -9.41 17.08 -19.26
C SER A 170 -8.51 16.78 -20.45
N ARG A 171 -8.73 17.52 -21.52
CA ARG A 171 -7.92 17.50 -22.73
C ARG A 171 -7.02 18.73 -22.71
N TYR A 172 -5.74 18.54 -22.98
CA TYR A 172 -4.79 19.65 -23.08
C TYR A 172 -3.77 19.39 -24.19
N THR A 173 -3.16 20.45 -24.67
CA THR A 173 -2.06 20.37 -25.64
C THR A 173 -0.75 20.64 -24.89
N ASP A 174 0.19 19.73 -24.98
CA ASP A 174 1.52 19.91 -24.37
C ASP A 174 2.40 20.92 -25.13
N ALA A 175 3.62 21.13 -24.63
CA ALA A 175 4.58 22.08 -25.24
C ALA A 175 5.02 21.67 -26.66
N ASP A 176 4.91 20.40 -27.01
CA ASP A 176 5.25 19.84 -28.32
C ASP A 176 4.07 19.87 -29.31
N GLY A 177 2.92 20.40 -28.90
CA GLY A 177 1.70 20.47 -29.72
C GLY A 177 0.92 19.15 -29.78
N VAL A 178 1.23 18.18 -28.91
CA VAL A 178 0.57 16.90 -28.84
C VAL A 178 -0.63 17.00 -27.89
N GLU A 179 -1.80 16.53 -28.35
CA GLU A 179 -3.00 16.44 -27.53
C GLU A 179 -2.87 15.27 -26.53
N LYS A 180 -3.11 15.55 -25.25
CA LYS A 180 -3.04 14.59 -24.14
C LYS A 180 -4.24 14.73 -23.22
N SER A 181 -4.48 13.70 -22.42
CA SER A 181 -5.46 13.69 -21.34
C SER A 181 -4.81 13.93 -19.97
N ALA A 182 -5.58 14.48 -19.04
CA ALA A 182 -5.23 14.51 -17.62
C ALA A 182 -6.45 14.13 -16.79
N SER A 183 -6.23 13.31 -15.77
CA SER A 183 -7.28 12.74 -14.95
C SER A 183 -7.37 13.44 -13.59
N TRP A 184 -8.59 13.77 -13.16
CA TRP A 184 -8.86 14.57 -11.97
C TRP A 184 -9.93 13.93 -11.11
N MET A 185 -9.81 14.03 -9.81
CA MET A 185 -10.86 13.69 -8.87
C MET A 185 -11.58 14.95 -8.38
N ALA A 186 -12.89 15.00 -8.61
CA ALA A 186 -13.79 16.00 -8.04
C ALA A 186 -14.26 15.50 -6.67
N MET A 187 -13.64 16.00 -5.61
CA MET A 187 -13.92 15.56 -4.25
C MET A 187 -15.32 16.00 -3.80
N PRO A 188 -16.05 15.20 -2.99
CA PRO A 188 -17.39 15.53 -2.52
C PRO A 188 -17.48 16.89 -1.81
N ALA A 189 -16.44 17.28 -1.10
CA ALA A 189 -16.37 18.59 -0.44
C ALA A 189 -16.42 19.75 -1.45
N ALA A 190 -15.76 19.62 -2.61
CA ALA A 190 -15.74 20.63 -3.67
C ALA A 190 -17.05 20.66 -4.46
N THR A 191 -17.64 19.50 -4.76
CA THR A 191 -18.88 19.37 -5.55
C THR A 191 -20.15 19.69 -4.76
N SER A 192 -20.07 19.79 -3.42
CA SER A 192 -21.23 20.10 -2.56
C SER A 192 -21.37 21.57 -2.23
N VAL A 193 -20.43 22.41 -2.66
CA VAL A 193 -20.43 23.86 -2.38
C VAL A 193 -21.49 24.58 -3.21
N GLU A 194 -22.08 25.63 -2.64
CA GLU A 194 -23.02 26.51 -3.35
C GLU A 194 -22.33 27.14 -4.58
N GLY A 195 -23.04 27.18 -5.71
CA GLY A 195 -22.46 27.61 -7.00
C GLY A 195 -21.87 26.49 -7.85
N VAL A 196 -21.47 25.37 -7.27
CA VAL A 196 -21.00 24.17 -7.98
C VAL A 196 -22.05 23.05 -7.99
N LYS A 197 -22.70 22.84 -6.85
CA LYS A 197 -23.60 21.70 -6.60
C LYS A 197 -24.70 21.56 -7.65
N GLY A 198 -25.39 22.64 -8.01
CA GLY A 198 -26.47 22.63 -9.02
C GLY A 198 -25.95 22.27 -10.40
N PRO A 199 -25.08 23.13 -11.00
CA PRO A 199 -24.51 22.86 -12.33
C PRO A 199 -23.79 21.49 -12.41
N TRP A 200 -23.16 21.04 -11.34
CA TRP A 200 -22.49 19.73 -11.31
C TRP A 200 -23.50 18.57 -11.32
N ALA A 201 -24.61 18.69 -10.59
CA ALA A 201 -25.67 17.68 -10.53
C ALA A 201 -26.46 17.58 -11.85
N ASP A 202 -26.62 18.69 -12.55
CA ASP A 202 -27.33 18.75 -13.83
C ASP A 202 -26.59 18.02 -14.96
N LEU A 203 -25.26 17.84 -14.83
CA LEU A 203 -24.46 17.03 -15.75
C LEU A 203 -24.69 15.54 -15.49
N SER A 204 -25.67 14.96 -16.15
CA SER A 204 -26.01 13.54 -16.03
C SER A 204 -25.10 12.68 -16.90
N PHE A 205 -24.41 11.72 -16.30
CA PHE A 205 -23.53 10.76 -16.98
C PHE A 205 -24.18 9.36 -17.13
N LYS A 206 -25.52 9.27 -17.01
CA LYS A 206 -26.25 7.98 -17.09
C LYS A 206 -26.07 7.27 -18.43
N ASP A 207 -25.90 8.03 -19.48
CA ASP A 207 -25.75 7.53 -20.86
C ASP A 207 -24.26 7.53 -21.30
N GLY A 208 -23.33 7.76 -20.39
CA GLY A 208 -21.90 7.81 -20.62
C GLY A 208 -21.25 9.14 -20.20
N PRO A 209 -19.94 9.32 -20.48
CA PRO A 209 -19.22 10.56 -20.20
C PRO A 209 -19.87 11.77 -20.87
N VAL A 210 -19.90 12.91 -20.20
CA VAL A 210 -20.56 14.13 -20.67
C VAL A 210 -19.62 15.34 -20.61
N ALA A 211 -19.65 16.20 -21.63
CA ALA A 211 -18.89 17.44 -21.63
C ALA A 211 -19.29 18.33 -20.43
N VAL A 212 -18.31 18.86 -19.73
CA VAL A 212 -18.53 19.82 -18.66
C VAL A 212 -18.88 21.15 -19.28
N THR A 213 -19.90 21.84 -18.72
CA THR A 213 -20.29 23.16 -19.17
C THR A 213 -19.11 24.12 -19.12
N GLU A 214 -18.90 24.87 -20.19
CA GLU A 214 -17.83 25.87 -20.29
C GLU A 214 -17.90 26.86 -19.10
N GLY A 215 -16.76 27.12 -18.49
CA GLY A 215 -16.64 28.00 -17.32
C GLY A 215 -17.04 27.36 -15.98
N LEU A 216 -17.41 26.08 -15.91
CA LEU A 216 -17.63 25.40 -14.63
C LEU A 216 -16.32 24.92 -14.01
N ILE A 217 -15.40 24.41 -14.81
CA ILE A 217 -14.05 24.02 -14.43
C ILE A 217 -13.08 24.78 -15.32
N GLU A 218 -11.95 25.20 -14.74
CA GLU A 218 -10.86 25.81 -15.48
C GLU A 218 -9.50 25.31 -14.98
N TYR A 219 -8.49 25.36 -15.84
CA TYR A 219 -7.12 25.09 -15.43
C TYR A 219 -6.60 26.20 -14.52
N LYS A 220 -5.79 25.80 -13.55
CA LYS A 220 -5.05 26.76 -12.71
C LYS A 220 -4.06 27.53 -13.55
N LYS A 221 -4.16 28.86 -13.51
CA LYS A 221 -3.27 29.77 -14.25
C LYS A 221 -2.07 30.15 -13.39
N GLY A 222 -0.92 30.29 -14.04
CA GLY A 222 0.29 30.87 -13.47
C GLY A 222 0.20 32.39 -13.31
N GLU A 223 1.27 33.00 -12.83
CA GLU A 223 1.38 34.46 -12.66
C GLU A 223 1.28 35.23 -14.00
N ASP A 224 1.59 34.56 -15.10
CA ASP A 224 1.49 35.08 -16.48
C ASP A 224 0.08 34.96 -17.09
N GLY A 225 -0.90 34.44 -16.35
CA GLY A 225 -2.27 34.22 -16.78
C GLY A 225 -2.46 33.03 -17.73
N LYS A 226 -1.42 32.27 -18.04
CA LYS A 226 -1.48 31.05 -18.86
C LYS A 226 -1.65 29.80 -17.99
N ILE A 227 -2.07 28.69 -18.59
CA ILE A 227 -2.14 27.40 -17.91
C ILE A 227 -0.75 27.06 -17.35
N ALA A 228 -0.70 26.74 -16.06
CA ALA A 228 0.53 26.34 -15.41
C ALA A 228 0.82 24.86 -15.71
N PHE A 229 2.00 24.55 -16.22
CA PHE A 229 2.47 23.19 -16.50
C PHE A 229 3.60 22.80 -15.56
N ASP A 230 3.66 21.51 -15.22
CA ASP A 230 4.76 20.91 -14.47
C ASP A 230 5.98 20.63 -15.37
N ALA A 231 7.07 20.13 -14.77
CA ALA A 231 8.29 19.78 -15.51
C ALA A 231 8.10 18.66 -16.56
N LYS A 232 7.00 17.93 -16.51
CA LYS A 232 6.63 16.88 -17.47
C LYS A 232 5.63 17.37 -18.51
N GLY A 233 5.32 18.67 -18.53
CA GLY A 233 4.37 19.28 -19.46
C GLY A 233 2.90 18.98 -19.17
N ARG A 234 2.55 18.60 -17.93
CA ARG A 234 1.17 18.32 -17.50
C ARG A 234 0.58 19.55 -16.79
N PRO A 235 -0.74 19.83 -16.90
CA PRO A 235 -1.35 20.92 -16.16
C PRO A 235 -1.18 20.71 -14.64
N VAL A 236 -0.72 21.76 -13.95
CA VAL A 236 -0.44 21.70 -12.48
C VAL A 236 -1.72 21.54 -11.67
N GLY A 237 -2.88 21.97 -12.18
CA GLY A 237 -4.14 21.84 -11.47
C GLY A 237 -5.34 22.33 -12.28
N ALA A 238 -6.52 21.91 -11.85
CA ALA A 238 -7.80 22.40 -12.31
C ALA A 238 -8.65 22.78 -11.10
N VAL A 239 -9.55 23.75 -11.25
CA VAL A 239 -10.38 24.30 -10.18
C VAL A 239 -11.81 24.49 -10.65
N PHE A 240 -12.79 24.41 -9.76
CA PHE A 240 -14.13 24.90 -10.02
C PHE A 240 -14.13 26.43 -10.06
N ALA A 241 -14.44 27.03 -11.20
CA ALA A 241 -14.30 28.47 -11.46
C ALA A 241 -15.12 29.32 -10.46
N ALA A 242 -16.32 28.87 -10.07
CA ALA A 242 -17.20 29.61 -9.17
C ALA A 242 -16.66 29.72 -7.73
N THR A 243 -15.84 28.77 -7.28
CA THR A 243 -15.42 28.67 -5.87
C THR A 243 -13.91 28.65 -5.69
N GLY A 244 -13.14 28.43 -6.76
CA GLY A 244 -11.71 28.16 -6.70
C GLY A 244 -11.36 26.83 -6.03
N ALA A 245 -12.37 25.97 -5.76
CA ALA A 245 -12.14 24.69 -5.13
C ALA A 245 -11.34 23.77 -6.10
N PRO A 246 -10.18 23.25 -5.68
CA PRO A 246 -9.32 22.48 -6.57
C PRO A 246 -9.86 21.09 -6.84
N LEU A 247 -9.60 20.58 -8.05
CA LEU A 247 -9.67 19.17 -8.36
C LEU A 247 -8.32 18.53 -8.04
N VAL A 248 -8.34 17.28 -7.59
CA VAL A 248 -7.11 16.53 -7.24
C VAL A 248 -6.65 15.76 -8.46
N SER A 249 -5.42 16.02 -8.92
CA SER A 249 -4.83 15.26 -10.02
C SER A 249 -4.59 13.81 -9.61
N VAL A 250 -5.03 12.86 -10.40
CA VAL A 250 -4.76 11.42 -10.18
C VAL A 250 -3.26 11.12 -10.33
N GLU A 251 -2.58 11.87 -11.18
CA GLU A 251 -1.18 11.64 -11.53
C GLU A 251 -0.20 12.29 -10.55
N THR A 252 -0.57 13.41 -9.93
CA THR A 252 0.33 14.23 -9.09
C THR A 252 -0.18 14.48 -7.68
N ALA A 253 -1.26 13.81 -7.27
CA ALA A 253 -1.86 13.98 -5.95
C ALA A 253 -0.85 13.70 -4.82
N LYS A 254 -0.86 14.57 -3.81
CA LYS A 254 -0.05 14.43 -2.58
C LYS A 254 -0.96 14.18 -1.39
N LEU A 255 -0.47 13.49 -0.36
CA LEU A 255 -1.24 13.24 0.86
C LEU A 255 -1.89 14.51 1.45
N PRO A 256 -1.21 15.69 1.51
CA PRO A 256 -1.81 16.93 1.98
C PRO A 256 -3.02 17.39 1.16
N ASP A 257 -3.08 17.07 -0.13
CA ASP A 257 -4.20 17.46 -0.98
C ASP A 257 -5.50 16.79 -0.53
N PHE A 258 -5.42 15.55 -0.08
CA PHE A 258 -6.58 14.85 0.50
C PHE A 258 -6.93 15.35 1.90
N GLY A 259 -5.95 15.73 2.74
CA GLY A 259 -6.17 16.28 4.06
C GLY A 259 -6.98 17.58 4.05
N ASN A 260 -6.71 18.45 3.10
CA ASN A 260 -7.43 19.70 2.91
C ASN A 260 -8.92 19.51 2.57
N TYR A 261 -9.30 18.35 1.99
CA TYR A 261 -10.70 18.05 1.65
C TYR A 261 -11.51 17.42 2.78
N TYR A 262 -10.87 16.69 3.67
CA TYR A 262 -11.54 15.93 4.71
C TYR A 262 -11.38 16.50 6.11
N ASN A 263 -10.70 17.66 6.28
CA ASN A 263 -10.41 18.24 7.59
C ASN A 263 -9.76 17.24 8.58
N PHE A 264 -8.96 16.33 8.07
CA PHE A 264 -8.12 15.51 8.94
C PHE A 264 -6.99 16.40 9.48
N SER A 265 -7.21 16.98 10.65
CA SER A 265 -6.11 17.49 11.46
C SER A 265 -5.30 16.27 11.95
N VAL A 266 -4.15 16.07 11.35
CA VAL A 266 -3.13 15.17 11.89
C VAL A 266 -2.35 15.91 12.96
#